data_318617c72e5d5879bb0b529b5cbe1a6d
#
_entry.id   318617c72e5d5879bb0b529b5cbe1a6d
#
_cell.length_a   1.000
_cell.length_b   1.000
_cell.length_c   1.000
_cell.angle_alpha   90.00
_cell.angle_beta   90.00
_cell.angle_gamma   90.00
#
_symmetry.space_group_name_H-M   'P 1'
#
loop_
_entity.id
_entity.type
_entity.pdbx_description
1 polymer ?
#
loop_
_entity_poly.entity_id
_entity_poly.type
_entity_poly.pdbx_seq_one_letter_code
_entity_poly.pdbx_strand_id
1 'polypeptide(L)'
;VRSGKKGSFSVRPVMRFAAKGEQLQEGQNFAVDRKCIASNGVILSYGTNGELQMEKERIWRDLFFEQDARDGRDGIGSAVVNHRIRFEMTGDGREQVFFVVYSLADDVDKWDEERIALWIEGEEKRQEAIAEKSGISDPVGKRLAVSASQYITERASTGGKSIMAGFPYFADWGRDTMISLPGCTLAIGEYEECKSILRTFMAYTKEGLMPNLFPEGDALPMYNTVDAALLFLDVVYEYYLETGDLEFVCEAFPVMEDIVFWYQNGTDFHIEMD
;
A
#
# COMPACT_ATOMS: atom_id res chain seq x y z
N VAL A 1 4.09 21.60 15.09
CA VAL A 1 3.06 22.37 15.81
C VAL A 1 3.63 23.67 16.34
N ARG A 2 2.93 24.79 16.16
CA ARG A 2 3.28 26.09 16.76
C ARG A 2 2.22 26.44 17.81
N SER A 3 2.62 26.72 19.02
CA SER A 3 1.70 27.11 20.11
C SER A 3 2.28 28.28 20.92
N GLY A 4 1.47 29.30 21.14
CA GLY A 4 1.77 30.39 22.06
C GLY A 4 1.37 30.09 23.51
N LYS A 5 0.88 28.87 23.79
CA LYS A 5 0.49 28.43 25.13
C LYS A 5 1.19 27.13 25.48
N LYS A 6 1.67 27.03 26.70
CA LYS A 6 2.14 25.78 27.28
C LYS A 6 0.99 24.79 27.39
N GLY A 7 1.26 23.55 27.13
CA GLY A 7 0.29 22.48 27.23
C GLY A 7 0.93 21.11 27.04
N SER A 8 0.14 20.09 27.18
CA SER A 8 0.57 18.73 26.85
C SER A 8 -0.54 17.99 26.16
N PHE A 9 -0.16 17.03 25.34
CA PHE A 9 -1.07 16.05 24.76
C PHE A 9 -0.47 14.66 24.85
N SER A 10 -1.31 13.66 24.69
CA SER A 10 -0.84 12.26 24.70
C SER A 10 -1.43 11.49 23.55
N VAL A 11 -0.62 10.62 22.99
CA VAL A 11 -1.00 9.63 21.97
C VAL A 11 -1.03 8.27 22.64
N ARG A 12 -2.12 7.52 22.46
CA ARG A 12 -2.26 6.12 22.82
C ARG A 12 -2.40 5.30 21.58
N PRO A 13 -1.35 4.64 21.12
CA PRO A 13 -1.44 3.76 19.97
C PRO A 13 -2.37 2.60 20.25
N VAL A 14 -3.30 2.36 19.34
CA VAL A 14 -4.22 1.22 19.36
C VAL A 14 -3.68 0.23 18.35
N MET A 15 -3.22 -0.92 18.82
CA MET A 15 -2.50 -1.88 18.02
C MET A 15 -3.26 -3.19 17.87
N ARG A 16 -2.99 -3.87 16.76
CA ARG A 16 -3.53 -5.19 16.47
C ARG A 16 -2.42 -6.10 15.97
N PHE A 17 -2.10 -7.12 16.76
CA PHE A 17 -1.15 -8.17 16.41
C PHE A 17 -1.91 -9.44 16.01
N ALA A 18 -2.64 -9.35 14.92
CA ALA A 18 -3.38 -10.44 14.33
C ALA A 18 -3.25 -10.38 12.81
N ALA A 19 -3.33 -11.49 12.13
CA ALA A 19 -3.35 -11.53 10.68
C ALA A 19 -4.60 -10.79 10.14
N LYS A 20 -4.54 -10.41 8.87
CA LYS A 20 -5.65 -9.74 8.19
C LYS A 20 -6.93 -10.59 8.29
N GLY A 21 -8.00 -9.98 8.75
CA GLY A 21 -9.29 -10.69 8.95
C GLY A 21 -9.42 -11.45 10.28
N GLU A 22 -8.34 -11.62 11.04
CA GLU A 22 -8.38 -12.33 12.31
C GLU A 22 -8.57 -11.38 13.50
N GLN A 23 -9.06 -11.91 14.60
CA GLN A 23 -9.17 -11.21 15.89
C GLN A 23 -7.98 -11.55 16.80
N LEU A 24 -7.75 -10.73 17.82
CA LEU A 24 -6.78 -11.07 18.86
C LEU A 24 -7.17 -12.40 19.53
N GLN A 25 -6.20 -13.30 19.64
CA GLN A 25 -6.42 -14.63 20.23
C GLN A 25 -6.66 -14.51 21.74
N GLU A 26 -7.42 -15.45 22.29
CA GLU A 26 -7.60 -15.54 23.72
C GLU A 26 -6.29 -16.00 24.37
N GLY A 27 -5.86 -15.28 25.41
CA GLY A 27 -4.57 -15.55 26.08
C GLY A 27 -3.34 -15.10 25.32
N GLN A 28 -3.50 -14.35 24.23
CA GLN A 28 -2.36 -13.77 23.50
C GLN A 28 -1.51 -12.89 24.43
N ASN A 29 -0.22 -13.18 24.48
CA ASN A 29 0.73 -12.45 25.32
C ASN A 29 1.41 -11.34 24.54
N PHE A 30 1.64 -10.22 25.22
CA PHE A 30 2.39 -9.08 24.71
C PHE A 30 3.62 -8.85 25.59
N ALA A 31 4.79 -8.94 24.99
CA ALA A 31 6.03 -8.49 25.64
C ALA A 31 6.24 -7.02 25.25
N VAL A 32 6.31 -6.16 26.24
CA VAL A 32 6.46 -4.71 26.02
C VAL A 32 7.64 -4.22 26.84
N ASP A 33 8.54 -3.54 26.17
CA ASP A 33 9.65 -2.83 26.80
C ASP A 33 9.70 -1.37 26.33
N ARG A 34 10.81 -0.67 26.65
CA ARG A 34 10.96 0.74 26.28
C ARG A 34 11.23 1.00 24.81
N LYS A 35 11.43 -0.04 24.01
CA LYS A 35 11.84 0.08 22.60
C LYS A 35 10.99 -0.74 21.65
N CYS A 36 10.32 -1.78 22.13
CA CYS A 36 9.53 -2.64 21.28
C CYS A 36 8.31 -3.24 21.96
N ILE A 37 7.39 -3.70 21.14
CA ILE A 37 6.24 -4.52 21.49
C ILE A 37 6.33 -5.78 20.66
N ALA A 38 6.26 -6.94 21.28
CA ALA A 38 6.29 -8.22 20.59
C ALA A 38 5.06 -9.06 20.94
N SER A 39 4.50 -9.69 19.93
CA SER A 39 3.41 -10.66 20.07
C SER A 39 3.34 -11.53 18.80
N ASN A 40 3.01 -12.81 18.96
CA ASN A 40 2.86 -13.76 17.84
C ASN A 40 4.06 -13.79 16.86
N GLY A 41 5.29 -13.68 17.39
CA GLY A 41 6.50 -13.68 16.57
C GLY A 41 6.80 -12.36 15.83
N VAL A 42 5.92 -11.37 15.95
CA VAL A 42 6.13 -10.03 15.39
C VAL A 42 6.73 -9.13 16.45
N ILE A 43 7.82 -8.44 16.10
CA ILE A 43 8.45 -7.42 16.93
C ILE A 43 8.25 -6.08 16.23
N LEU A 44 7.59 -5.15 16.92
CA LEU A 44 7.38 -3.79 16.47
C LEU A 44 8.22 -2.86 17.34
N SER A 45 9.31 -2.37 16.79
CA SER A 45 10.16 -1.37 17.44
C SER A 45 9.56 0.02 17.33
N TYR A 46 9.80 0.90 18.31
CA TYR A 46 9.31 2.27 18.26
C TYR A 46 10.33 3.29 18.78
N GLY A 47 10.33 4.47 18.16
CA GLY A 47 11.11 5.65 18.56
C GLY A 47 10.23 6.88 18.68
N THR A 48 10.54 7.77 19.62
CA THR A 48 9.78 9.00 19.85
C THR A 48 10.64 10.03 20.59
N ASN A 49 10.34 11.31 20.40
CA ASN A 49 10.86 12.40 21.25
C ASN A 49 9.90 12.74 22.43
N GLY A 50 8.80 12.02 22.57
CA GLY A 50 7.90 12.13 23.71
C GLY A 50 8.29 11.25 24.88
N GLU A 51 7.68 11.51 26.03
CA GLU A 51 7.84 10.68 27.23
C GLU A 51 6.98 9.42 27.12
N LEU A 52 7.63 8.25 27.04
CA LEU A 52 6.94 6.98 27.05
C LEU A 52 6.49 6.62 28.45
N GLN A 53 5.20 6.34 28.61
CA GLN A 53 4.61 5.85 29.84
C GLN A 53 3.95 4.50 29.60
N MET A 54 4.42 3.46 30.28
CA MET A 54 3.78 2.15 30.24
C MET A 54 2.45 2.21 30.98
N GLU A 55 1.42 1.72 30.37
CA GLU A 55 0.09 1.60 30.95
C GLU A 55 -0.23 0.13 31.24
N LYS A 56 -1.16 -0.12 32.17
CA LYS A 56 -1.70 -1.46 32.32
C LYS A 56 -2.33 -1.88 31.00
N GLU A 57 -1.89 -3.02 30.50
CA GLU A 57 -2.41 -3.59 29.26
C GLU A 57 -3.94 -3.67 29.29
N ARG A 58 -4.56 -3.17 28.24
CA ARG A 58 -5.99 -3.26 28.01
C ARG A 58 -6.23 -3.90 26.66
N ILE A 59 -6.84 -5.06 26.66
CA ILE A 59 -7.33 -5.70 25.45
C ILE A 59 -8.82 -5.37 25.33
N TRP A 60 -9.15 -4.64 24.30
CA TRP A 60 -10.54 -4.38 23.93
C TRP A 60 -10.98 -5.42 22.91
N ARG A 61 -12.08 -6.09 23.17
CA ARG A 61 -12.62 -7.13 22.27
C ARG A 61 -13.90 -6.70 21.57
N ASP A 62 -14.50 -5.59 22.01
CA ASP A 62 -15.80 -5.11 21.55
C ASP A 62 -15.69 -3.69 20.98
N LEU A 63 -14.56 -3.37 20.32
CA LEU A 63 -14.41 -2.08 19.63
C LEU A 63 -15.37 -2.01 18.46
N PHE A 64 -16.23 -1.00 18.48
CA PHE A 64 -17.14 -0.76 17.38
C PHE A 64 -16.50 0.15 16.33
N PHE A 65 -16.43 -0.35 15.10
CA PHE A 65 -15.96 0.36 13.93
C PHE A 65 -17.17 0.73 13.05
N GLU A 66 -17.65 1.96 13.24
CA GLU A 66 -18.86 2.45 12.59
C GLU A 66 -18.82 2.33 11.06
N GLN A 67 -17.65 2.58 10.45
CA GLN A 67 -17.50 2.49 9.00
C GLN A 67 -17.66 1.05 8.51
N ASP A 68 -17.07 0.08 9.18
CA ASP A 68 -17.20 -1.32 8.81
C ASP A 68 -18.66 -1.77 8.90
N ALA A 69 -19.37 -1.36 9.96
CA ALA A 69 -20.78 -1.66 10.10
C ALA A 69 -21.65 -1.00 9.03
N ARG A 70 -21.36 0.23 8.63
CA ARG A 70 -22.05 0.92 7.52
C ARG A 70 -21.83 0.22 6.18
N ASP A 71 -20.65 -0.35 5.98
CA ASP A 71 -20.31 -1.09 4.76
C ASP A 71 -20.82 -2.54 4.78
N GLY A 72 -21.64 -2.92 5.77
CA GLY A 72 -22.22 -4.26 5.90
C GLY A 72 -21.23 -5.34 6.36
N ARG A 73 -20.08 -4.94 6.89
CA ARG A 73 -19.09 -5.84 7.49
C ARG A 73 -19.33 -6.02 8.99
N ASP A 74 -18.66 -7.00 9.61
CA ASP A 74 -18.65 -7.07 11.07
C ASP A 74 -17.96 -5.83 11.64
N GLY A 75 -18.73 -4.96 12.25
CA GLY A 75 -18.25 -3.73 12.86
C GLY A 75 -17.58 -3.95 14.23
N ILE A 76 -17.42 -5.19 14.70
CA ILE A 76 -16.80 -5.49 15.99
C ILE A 76 -15.36 -5.97 15.78
N GLY A 77 -14.44 -5.40 16.53
CA GLY A 77 -13.03 -5.77 16.46
C GLY A 77 -12.33 -5.76 17.81
N SER A 78 -11.10 -6.23 17.80
CA SER A 78 -10.23 -6.28 18.97
C SER A 78 -8.96 -5.48 18.77
N ALA A 79 -8.44 -4.88 19.83
CA ALA A 79 -7.17 -4.16 19.83
C ALA A 79 -6.55 -4.15 21.23
N VAL A 80 -5.25 -3.83 21.28
CA VAL A 80 -4.51 -3.68 22.53
C VAL A 80 -3.95 -2.27 22.66
N VAL A 81 -4.01 -1.74 23.88
CA VAL A 81 -3.31 -0.53 24.31
C VAL A 81 -2.50 -0.87 25.55
N ASN A 82 -1.20 -0.61 25.52
CA ASN A 82 -0.26 -0.96 26.58
C ASN A 82 0.72 0.17 26.93
N HIS A 83 0.68 1.27 26.20
CA HIS A 83 1.51 2.44 26.46
C HIS A 83 0.83 3.73 26.00
N ARG A 84 1.37 4.83 26.50
CA ARG A 84 1.02 6.20 26.15
C ARG A 84 2.30 6.99 25.94
N ILE A 85 2.29 7.87 24.97
CA ILE A 85 3.39 8.79 24.70
C ILE A 85 2.88 10.21 24.99
N ARG A 86 3.54 10.90 25.89
CA ARG A 86 3.20 12.27 26.30
C ARG A 86 4.18 13.26 25.68
N PHE A 87 3.64 14.33 25.13
CA PHE A 87 4.39 15.43 24.55
C PHE A 87 4.08 16.73 25.29
N GLU A 88 5.13 17.55 25.50
CA GLU A 88 5.01 18.86 26.15
C GLU A 88 5.24 19.97 25.13
N MET A 89 4.32 20.92 25.06
CA MET A 89 4.46 22.12 24.23
C MET A 89 5.08 23.26 25.05
N THR A 90 6.14 23.87 24.55
CA THR A 90 6.86 24.96 25.26
C THR A 90 6.06 26.25 25.37
N GLY A 91 5.16 26.51 24.43
CA GLY A 91 4.31 27.71 24.42
C GLY A 91 5.05 29.00 24.11
N ASP A 92 6.25 28.92 23.51
CA ASP A 92 7.08 30.06 23.13
C ASP A 92 6.81 30.55 21.69
N GLY A 93 5.82 29.99 21.01
CA GLY A 93 5.46 30.31 19.63
C GLY A 93 6.39 29.75 18.56
N ARG A 94 7.44 29.03 18.96
CA ARG A 94 8.32 28.32 18.02
C ARG A 94 7.67 27.06 17.51
N GLU A 95 8.13 26.61 16.36
CA GLU A 95 7.74 25.33 15.82
C GLU A 95 8.39 24.19 16.60
N GLN A 96 7.59 23.20 16.95
CA GLN A 96 8.04 21.97 17.60
C GLN A 96 7.59 20.78 16.77
N VAL A 97 8.48 19.83 16.58
CA VAL A 97 8.19 18.56 15.91
C VAL A 97 7.95 17.50 16.98
N PHE A 98 6.85 16.77 16.86
CA PHE A 98 6.51 15.64 17.70
C PHE A 98 6.36 14.41 16.82
N PHE A 99 7.03 13.33 17.16
CA PHE A 99 6.98 12.13 16.34
C PHE A 99 6.88 10.84 17.15
N VAL A 100 6.27 9.85 16.53
CA VAL A 100 6.35 8.44 16.90
C VAL A 100 6.60 7.66 15.62
N VAL A 101 7.68 6.88 15.62
CA VAL A 101 8.03 5.98 14.53
C VAL A 101 7.85 4.56 15.00
N TYR A 102 7.20 3.72 14.20
CA TYR A 102 7.12 2.29 14.39
C TYR A 102 7.78 1.59 13.21
N SER A 103 8.58 0.57 13.51
CA SER A 103 9.28 -0.20 12.48
C SER A 103 9.29 -1.68 12.84
N LEU A 104 9.19 -2.54 11.83
CA LEU A 104 9.47 -3.97 11.96
C LEU A 104 10.97 -4.27 11.89
N ALA A 105 11.79 -3.29 11.49
CA ALA A 105 13.23 -3.34 11.55
C ALA A 105 13.73 -2.70 12.85
N ASP A 106 14.86 -3.14 13.36
CA ASP A 106 15.49 -2.58 14.57
C ASP A 106 16.33 -1.35 14.21
N ASP A 107 15.71 -0.30 13.70
CA ASP A 107 16.37 0.93 13.24
C ASP A 107 15.81 2.21 13.87
N VAL A 108 14.92 2.08 14.84
CA VAL A 108 14.18 3.23 15.45
C VAL A 108 15.06 4.18 16.25
N ASP A 109 16.19 3.73 16.76
CA ASP A 109 17.16 4.57 17.47
C ASP A 109 17.85 5.62 16.56
N LYS A 110 17.69 5.49 15.25
CA LYS A 110 18.25 6.42 14.26
C LYS A 110 17.34 7.63 14.01
N TRP A 111 16.13 7.65 14.57
CA TRP A 111 15.17 8.69 14.34
C TRP A 111 15.24 9.76 15.43
N ASP A 112 15.52 10.99 15.01
CA ASP A 112 15.49 12.21 15.78
C ASP A 112 14.71 13.31 15.05
N GLU A 113 14.60 14.50 15.63
CA GLU A 113 13.83 15.61 15.05
C GLU A 113 14.41 16.06 13.71
N GLU A 114 15.74 16.09 13.56
CA GLU A 114 16.41 16.49 12.34
C GLU A 114 16.12 15.49 11.21
N ARG A 115 16.23 14.22 11.48
CA ARG A 115 15.94 13.16 10.52
C ARG A 115 14.46 13.13 10.12
N ILE A 116 13.54 13.37 11.04
CA ILE A 116 12.11 13.49 10.74
C ILE A 116 11.87 14.71 9.84
N ALA A 117 12.50 15.86 10.13
CA ALA A 117 12.36 17.06 9.29
C ALA A 117 12.86 16.81 7.86
N LEU A 118 14.03 16.19 7.72
CA LEU A 118 14.59 15.81 6.41
C LEU A 118 13.68 14.82 5.66
N TRP A 119 13.08 13.87 6.37
CA TRP A 119 12.17 12.91 5.76
C TRP A 119 10.89 13.58 5.25
N ILE A 120 10.31 14.50 6.04
CA ILE A 120 9.13 15.30 5.62
C ILE A 120 9.47 16.14 4.39
N GLU A 121 10.59 16.87 4.41
CA GLU A 121 11.05 17.66 3.26
C GLU A 121 11.28 16.79 2.01
N GLY A 122 11.86 15.61 2.19
CA GLY A 122 12.06 14.64 1.12
C GLY A 122 10.75 14.16 0.52
N GLU A 123 9.75 13.90 1.35
CA GLU A 123 8.42 13.47 0.89
C GLU A 123 7.67 14.61 0.18
N GLU A 124 7.76 15.85 0.67
CA GLU A 124 7.19 17.03 0.01
C GLU A 124 7.80 17.21 -1.38
N LYS A 125 9.12 17.12 -1.50
CA LYS A 125 9.82 17.19 -2.80
C LYS A 125 9.43 16.05 -3.74
N ARG A 126 9.24 14.83 -3.21
CA ARG A 126 8.77 13.69 -3.99
C ARG A 126 7.37 13.97 -4.56
N GLN A 127 6.46 14.49 -3.74
CA GLN A 127 5.10 14.84 -4.16
C GLN A 127 5.09 15.96 -5.20
N GLU A 128 5.92 16.98 -5.02
CA GLU A 128 6.08 18.05 -6.00
C GLU A 128 6.62 17.52 -7.33
N ALA A 129 7.62 16.63 -7.30
CA ALA A 129 8.19 16.04 -8.50
C ALA A 129 7.16 15.19 -9.28
N ILE A 130 6.29 14.43 -8.60
CA ILE A 130 5.19 13.70 -9.25
C ILE A 130 4.19 14.66 -9.87
N ALA A 131 3.80 15.71 -9.14
CA ALA A 131 2.87 16.71 -9.61
C ALA A 131 3.39 17.46 -10.84
N GLU A 132 4.69 17.75 -10.89
CA GLU A 132 5.35 18.38 -12.06
C GLU A 132 5.47 17.40 -13.23
N LYS A 133 5.92 16.17 -12.98
CA LYS A 133 6.09 15.11 -13.99
C LYS A 133 4.78 14.80 -14.71
N SER A 134 3.66 14.87 -14.01
CA SER A 134 2.33 14.63 -14.60
C SER A 134 1.93 15.64 -15.69
N GLY A 135 2.60 16.80 -15.78
CA GLY A 135 2.25 17.88 -16.72
C GLY A 135 0.89 18.53 -16.45
N ILE A 136 0.18 18.13 -15.38
CA ILE A 136 -1.14 18.66 -15.03
C ILE A 136 -0.98 20.05 -14.40
N SER A 137 -1.68 21.05 -14.90
CA SER A 137 -1.59 22.43 -14.40
C SER A 137 -2.58 22.74 -13.27
N ASP A 138 -3.72 22.08 -13.26
CA ASP A 138 -4.79 22.27 -12.29
C ASP A 138 -4.41 21.71 -10.90
N PRO A 139 -4.65 22.46 -9.79
CA PRO A 139 -4.26 22.05 -8.45
C PRO A 139 -4.94 20.74 -7.96
N VAL A 140 -6.18 20.48 -8.38
CA VAL A 140 -6.89 19.26 -8.01
C VAL A 140 -6.29 18.07 -8.74
N GLY A 141 -6.04 18.22 -10.06
CA GLY A 141 -5.38 17.21 -10.87
C GLY A 141 -3.98 16.86 -10.35
N LYS A 142 -3.17 17.85 -9.92
CA LYS A 142 -1.88 17.61 -9.27
C LYS A 142 -2.00 16.75 -8.01
N ARG A 143 -2.99 17.04 -7.16
CA ARG A 143 -3.24 16.24 -5.97
C ARG A 143 -3.71 14.83 -6.30
N LEU A 144 -4.52 14.67 -7.36
CA LEU A 144 -4.93 13.35 -7.83
C LEU A 144 -3.74 12.55 -8.37
N ALA A 145 -2.80 13.17 -9.10
CA ALA A 145 -1.58 12.52 -9.56
C ALA A 145 -0.74 11.99 -8.38
N VAL A 146 -0.53 12.81 -7.36
CA VAL A 146 0.17 12.38 -6.13
C VAL A 146 -0.59 11.24 -5.44
N SER A 147 -1.91 11.31 -5.35
CA SER A 147 -2.73 10.26 -4.73
C SER A 147 -2.66 8.96 -5.54
N ALA A 148 -2.72 9.03 -6.87
CA ALA A 148 -2.63 7.87 -7.76
C ALA A 148 -1.31 7.10 -7.57
N SER A 149 -0.19 7.81 -7.41
CA SER A 149 1.12 7.19 -7.18
C SER A 149 1.19 6.33 -5.89
N GLN A 150 0.31 6.57 -4.92
CA GLN A 150 0.28 5.82 -3.65
C GLN A 150 -0.28 4.40 -3.79
N TYR A 151 -0.97 4.09 -4.88
CA TYR A 151 -1.48 2.74 -5.15
C TYR A 151 -0.45 1.81 -5.77
N ILE A 152 0.66 2.38 -6.30
CA ILE A 152 1.77 1.61 -6.86
C ILE A 152 2.62 1.07 -5.70
N THR A 153 2.79 -0.25 -5.64
CA THR A 153 3.52 -0.94 -4.59
C THR A 153 4.59 -1.86 -5.16
N GLU A 154 5.62 -2.11 -4.38
CA GLU A 154 6.60 -3.16 -4.70
C GLU A 154 6.04 -4.54 -4.38
N ARG A 155 6.27 -5.49 -5.29
CA ARG A 155 5.90 -6.88 -5.10
C ARG A 155 7.15 -7.73 -4.94
N ALA A 156 7.41 -8.15 -3.70
CA ALA A 156 8.61 -8.91 -3.36
C ALA A 156 8.74 -10.23 -4.15
N SER A 157 7.61 -10.91 -4.43
CA SER A 157 7.61 -12.20 -5.13
C SER A 157 8.05 -12.11 -6.60
N THR A 158 7.92 -10.93 -7.23
CA THR A 158 8.34 -10.72 -8.63
C THR A 158 9.54 -9.78 -8.76
N GLY A 159 9.90 -9.08 -7.69
CA GLY A 159 10.88 -8.00 -7.71
C GLY A 159 10.43 -6.79 -8.54
N GLY A 160 9.17 -6.77 -8.97
CA GLY A 160 8.57 -5.70 -9.78
C GLY A 160 7.55 -4.88 -9.01
N LYS A 161 6.76 -4.13 -9.76
CA LYS A 161 5.67 -3.30 -9.23
C LYS A 161 4.30 -3.94 -9.45
N SER A 162 3.33 -3.53 -8.66
CA SER A 162 1.91 -3.86 -8.82
C SER A 162 1.03 -2.72 -8.31
N ILE A 163 -0.27 -2.80 -8.59
CA ILE A 163 -1.27 -1.90 -8.02
C ILE A 163 -2.12 -2.68 -7.03
N MET A 164 -2.23 -2.15 -5.82
CA MET A 164 -3.02 -2.75 -4.75
C MET A 164 -4.47 -2.28 -4.85
N ALA A 165 -5.38 -3.20 -5.11
CA ALA A 165 -6.81 -2.91 -5.14
C ALA A 165 -7.33 -2.58 -3.75
N GLY A 166 -8.08 -1.46 -3.61
CA GLY A 166 -8.67 -1.06 -2.35
C GLY A 166 -7.67 -0.94 -1.20
N PHE A 167 -6.57 -0.25 -1.46
CA PHE A 167 -5.49 -0.03 -0.49
C PHE A 167 -6.02 0.46 0.88
N PRO A 168 -5.54 -0.07 2.01
CA PRO A 168 -4.54 -1.15 2.18
C PRO A 168 -5.17 -2.54 2.43
N TYR A 169 -6.44 -2.73 2.15
CA TYR A 169 -7.23 -3.87 2.64
C TYR A 169 -7.24 -5.08 1.71
N PHE A 170 -7.02 -4.87 0.41
CA PHE A 170 -7.03 -5.94 -0.59
C PHE A 170 -5.63 -6.14 -1.18
N ALA A 171 -5.37 -7.33 -1.69
CA ALA A 171 -4.19 -7.62 -2.48
C ALA A 171 -4.30 -7.02 -3.89
N ASP A 172 -3.33 -7.27 -4.74
CA ASP A 172 -3.38 -6.90 -6.14
C ASP A 172 -4.30 -7.87 -6.92
N TRP A 173 -5.22 -7.27 -7.65
CA TRP A 173 -6.20 -7.97 -8.48
C TRP A 173 -5.97 -7.61 -9.95
N GLY A 174 -5.93 -8.61 -10.84
CA GLY A 174 -5.60 -8.41 -12.24
C GLY A 174 -6.52 -7.44 -12.95
N ARG A 175 -7.83 -7.63 -12.84
CA ARG A 175 -8.83 -6.71 -13.41
C ARG A 175 -8.64 -5.29 -12.90
N ASP A 176 -8.59 -5.13 -11.58
CA ASP A 176 -8.48 -3.82 -10.95
C ASP A 176 -7.17 -3.13 -11.34
N THR A 177 -6.09 -3.88 -11.42
CA THR A 177 -4.80 -3.38 -11.87
C THR A 177 -4.90 -2.91 -13.32
N MET A 178 -5.38 -3.71 -14.25
CA MET A 178 -5.45 -3.34 -15.68
C MET A 178 -6.37 -2.14 -15.92
N ILE A 179 -7.51 -2.05 -15.24
CA ILE A 179 -8.42 -0.90 -15.36
C ILE A 179 -7.79 0.38 -14.82
N SER A 180 -7.06 0.30 -13.70
CA SER A 180 -6.50 1.47 -13.05
C SER A 180 -5.12 1.88 -13.59
N LEU A 181 -4.43 0.98 -14.26
CA LEU A 181 -3.03 1.18 -14.68
C LEU A 181 -2.82 2.42 -15.55
N PRO A 182 -3.65 2.70 -16.58
CA PRO A 182 -3.48 3.92 -17.37
C PRO A 182 -3.58 5.18 -16.52
N GLY A 183 -4.59 5.26 -15.64
CA GLY A 183 -4.80 6.42 -14.77
C GLY A 183 -3.75 6.57 -13.67
N CYS A 184 -3.27 5.46 -13.11
CA CYS A 184 -2.27 5.48 -12.03
C CYS A 184 -0.84 5.64 -12.52
N THR A 185 -0.57 5.43 -13.80
CA THR A 185 0.78 5.48 -14.37
C THR A 185 0.88 6.38 -15.60
N LEU A 186 0.23 6.05 -16.71
CA LEU A 186 0.38 6.77 -17.98
C LEU A 186 -0.06 8.24 -17.85
N ALA A 187 -1.23 8.49 -17.27
CA ALA A 187 -1.77 9.82 -17.08
C ALA A 187 -0.93 10.73 -16.19
N ILE A 188 -0.01 10.19 -15.42
CA ILE A 188 0.88 10.93 -14.52
C ILE A 188 2.37 10.83 -14.92
N GLY A 189 2.66 10.25 -16.08
CA GLY A 189 3.99 10.12 -16.64
C GLY A 189 4.87 9.05 -15.98
N GLU A 190 4.28 8.12 -15.22
CA GLU A 190 5.00 7.01 -14.56
C GLU A 190 5.13 5.80 -15.50
N TYR A 191 5.77 6.00 -16.66
CA TYR A 191 5.87 5.01 -17.73
C TYR A 191 6.67 3.77 -17.35
N GLU A 192 7.78 3.94 -16.59
CA GLU A 192 8.58 2.80 -16.14
C GLU A 192 7.84 1.95 -15.11
N GLU A 193 7.00 2.58 -14.27
CA GLU A 193 6.14 1.85 -13.34
C GLU A 193 5.07 1.05 -14.09
N CYS A 194 4.46 1.64 -15.13
CA CYS A 194 3.54 0.93 -16.02
C CYS A 194 4.18 -0.32 -16.62
N LYS A 195 5.35 -0.17 -17.21
CA LYS A 195 6.13 -1.24 -17.82
C LYS A 195 6.49 -2.34 -16.81
N SER A 196 6.92 -1.96 -15.61
CA SER A 196 7.22 -2.89 -14.52
C SER A 196 6.00 -3.71 -14.10
N ILE A 197 4.83 -3.07 -14.00
CA ILE A 197 3.57 -3.73 -13.66
C ILE A 197 3.14 -4.70 -14.76
N LEU A 198 3.19 -4.25 -16.03
CA LEU A 198 2.89 -5.13 -17.16
C LEU A 198 3.80 -6.36 -17.20
N ARG A 199 5.09 -6.21 -16.96
CA ARG A 199 6.04 -7.34 -16.84
C ARG A 199 5.69 -8.29 -15.70
N THR A 200 5.24 -7.75 -14.57
CA THR A 200 4.77 -8.58 -13.46
C THR A 200 3.65 -9.52 -13.93
N PHE A 201 2.64 -8.99 -14.63
CA PHE A 201 1.53 -9.80 -15.14
C PHE A 201 1.93 -10.75 -16.28
N MET A 202 2.81 -10.31 -17.17
CA MET A 202 3.37 -11.16 -18.24
C MET A 202 4.04 -12.42 -17.67
N ALA A 203 4.81 -12.27 -16.60
CA ALA A 203 5.51 -13.39 -15.95
C ALA A 203 4.59 -14.46 -15.37
N TYR A 204 3.33 -14.13 -15.13
CA TYR A 204 2.32 -15.04 -14.56
C TYR A 204 1.18 -15.37 -15.54
N THR A 205 1.27 -14.97 -16.80
CA THR A 205 0.29 -15.40 -17.81
C THR A 205 0.39 -16.91 -18.02
N LYS A 206 -0.75 -17.57 -18.02
CA LYS A 206 -0.86 -19.01 -18.20
C LYS A 206 -2.04 -19.32 -19.12
N GLU A 207 -1.77 -20.00 -20.24
CA GLU A 207 -2.82 -20.45 -21.16
C GLU A 207 -3.80 -19.33 -21.56
N GLY A 208 -3.24 -18.18 -21.91
CA GLY A 208 -3.99 -16.98 -22.31
C GLY A 208 -4.67 -16.23 -21.14
N LEU A 209 -4.60 -16.73 -19.93
CA LEU A 209 -5.22 -16.09 -18.76
C LEU A 209 -4.20 -15.35 -17.91
N MET A 210 -4.60 -14.23 -17.37
CA MET A 210 -3.85 -13.48 -16.37
C MET A 210 -4.41 -13.71 -14.96
N PRO A 211 -3.55 -13.66 -13.92
CA PRO A 211 -4.02 -13.82 -12.55
C PRO A 211 -5.08 -12.77 -12.20
N ASN A 212 -6.22 -13.22 -11.70
CA ASN A 212 -7.19 -12.32 -11.10
C ASN A 212 -6.79 -11.90 -9.69
N LEU A 213 -6.16 -12.79 -8.94
CA LEU A 213 -5.67 -12.55 -7.60
C LEU A 213 -4.26 -13.11 -7.47
N PHE A 214 -3.34 -12.28 -6.98
CA PHE A 214 -2.05 -12.71 -6.49
C PHE A 214 -2.13 -12.87 -4.96
N PRO A 215 -2.20 -14.10 -4.43
CA PRO A 215 -2.21 -14.31 -3.01
C PRO A 215 -0.86 -13.93 -2.38
N GLU A 216 -0.89 -13.59 -1.09
CA GLU A 216 0.32 -13.40 -0.30
C GLU A 216 1.00 -14.74 0.01
N GLY A 217 2.32 -14.73 0.17
CA GLY A 217 3.12 -15.92 0.48
C GLY A 217 3.23 -16.92 -0.68
N ASP A 218 3.21 -18.21 -0.36
CA ASP A 218 3.45 -19.30 -1.31
C ASP A 218 2.16 -19.81 -2.02
N ALA A 219 1.03 -19.13 -1.84
CA ALA A 219 -0.22 -19.54 -2.48
C ALA A 219 -0.19 -19.28 -3.98
N LEU A 220 -0.82 -20.17 -4.75
CA LEU A 220 -0.84 -20.05 -6.21
C LEU A 220 -1.77 -18.94 -6.69
N PRO A 221 -1.42 -18.23 -7.77
CA PRO A 221 -2.29 -17.26 -8.40
C PRO A 221 -3.61 -17.87 -8.88
N MET A 222 -4.68 -17.08 -8.84
CA MET A 222 -6.01 -17.52 -9.28
C MET A 222 -6.34 -16.98 -10.67
N TYR A 223 -6.75 -17.83 -11.58
CA TYR A 223 -7.02 -17.54 -13.00
C TYR A 223 -8.51 -17.70 -13.32
N ASN A 224 -9.36 -16.90 -12.70
CA ASN A 224 -10.81 -17.05 -12.79
C ASN A 224 -11.52 -15.79 -13.34
N THR A 225 -10.84 -15.02 -14.19
CA THR A 225 -11.44 -13.86 -14.88
C THR A 225 -11.13 -13.88 -16.37
N VAL A 226 -12.07 -13.37 -17.15
CA VAL A 226 -11.99 -13.24 -18.59
C VAL A 226 -11.25 -11.95 -19.01
N ASP A 227 -11.48 -10.87 -18.32
CA ASP A 227 -11.21 -9.52 -18.78
C ASP A 227 -9.79 -9.03 -18.54
N ALA A 228 -9.10 -9.49 -17.49
CA ALA A 228 -7.76 -9.01 -17.18
C ALA A 228 -6.77 -9.19 -18.34
N ALA A 229 -6.82 -10.34 -19.04
CA ALA A 229 -5.97 -10.61 -20.20
C ALA A 229 -6.32 -9.74 -21.41
N LEU A 230 -7.60 -9.48 -21.64
CA LEU A 230 -8.03 -8.59 -22.74
C LEU A 230 -7.68 -7.13 -22.45
N LEU A 231 -7.89 -6.68 -21.21
CA LEU A 231 -7.49 -5.34 -20.78
C LEU A 231 -5.97 -5.13 -20.85
N PHE A 232 -5.17 -6.18 -20.65
CA PHE A 232 -3.72 -6.10 -20.84
C PHE A 232 -3.35 -5.69 -22.26
N LEU A 233 -4.06 -6.22 -23.29
CA LEU A 233 -3.83 -5.84 -24.69
C LEU A 233 -4.09 -4.34 -24.89
N ASP A 234 -5.17 -3.83 -24.33
CA ASP A 234 -5.53 -2.40 -24.39
C ASP A 234 -4.46 -1.54 -23.70
N VAL A 235 -4.02 -1.94 -22.51
CA VAL A 235 -3.02 -1.16 -21.74
C VAL A 235 -1.66 -1.15 -22.45
N VAL A 236 -1.22 -2.26 -23.07
CA VAL A 236 0.01 -2.28 -23.87
C VAL A 236 -0.12 -1.34 -25.06
N TYR A 237 -1.29 -1.28 -25.69
CA TYR A 237 -1.54 -0.34 -26.78
C TYR A 237 -1.53 1.12 -26.32
N GLU A 238 -2.21 1.44 -25.20
CA GLU A 238 -2.19 2.79 -24.62
C GLU A 238 -0.76 3.20 -24.22
N TYR A 239 0.00 2.28 -23.60
CA TYR A 239 1.41 2.51 -23.27
C TYR A 239 2.23 2.87 -24.52
N TYR A 240 2.03 2.15 -25.61
CA TYR A 240 2.73 2.43 -26.87
C TYR A 240 2.34 3.81 -27.45
N LEU A 241 1.06 4.18 -27.39
CA LEU A 241 0.61 5.48 -27.88
C LEU A 241 1.25 6.64 -27.08
N GLU A 242 1.42 6.47 -25.78
CA GLU A 242 2.02 7.50 -24.93
C GLU A 242 3.55 7.57 -25.03
N THR A 243 4.22 6.44 -25.22
CA THR A 243 5.68 6.36 -25.10
C THR A 243 6.40 6.17 -26.43
N GLY A 244 5.75 5.55 -27.42
CA GLY A 244 6.40 5.08 -28.65
C GLY A 244 7.40 3.93 -28.45
N ASP A 245 7.42 3.29 -27.27
CA ASP A 245 8.37 2.22 -26.90
C ASP A 245 8.04 0.90 -27.64
N LEU A 246 8.46 0.82 -28.89
CA LEU A 246 8.29 -0.37 -29.70
C LEU A 246 9.08 -1.58 -29.18
N GLU A 247 10.18 -1.35 -28.46
CA GLU A 247 10.99 -2.44 -27.90
C GLU A 247 10.15 -3.21 -26.84
N PHE A 248 9.48 -2.49 -25.97
CA PHE A 248 8.58 -3.12 -25.00
C PHE A 248 7.39 -3.81 -25.67
N VAL A 249 6.81 -3.22 -26.71
CA VAL A 249 5.74 -3.90 -27.48
C VAL A 249 6.23 -5.22 -28.06
N CYS A 250 7.43 -5.26 -28.62
CA CYS A 250 8.03 -6.50 -29.11
C CYS A 250 8.27 -7.53 -27.99
N GLU A 251 8.63 -7.07 -26.79
CA GLU A 251 8.76 -7.93 -25.60
C GLU A 251 7.40 -8.52 -25.18
N ALA A 252 6.34 -7.71 -25.20
CA ALA A 252 5.00 -8.13 -24.80
C ALA A 252 4.27 -8.97 -25.87
N PHE A 253 4.66 -8.84 -27.14
CA PHE A 253 3.96 -9.40 -28.28
C PHE A 253 3.73 -10.93 -28.18
N PRO A 254 4.70 -11.76 -27.77
CA PRO A 254 4.46 -13.21 -27.63
C PRO A 254 3.36 -13.53 -26.61
N VAL A 255 3.25 -12.76 -25.53
CA VAL A 255 2.18 -12.92 -24.53
C VAL A 255 0.83 -12.49 -25.12
N MET A 256 0.81 -11.42 -25.90
CA MET A 256 -0.40 -10.95 -26.58
C MET A 256 -0.90 -11.98 -27.61
N GLU A 257 0.01 -12.60 -28.39
CA GLU A 257 -0.34 -13.68 -29.32
C GLU A 257 -0.89 -14.91 -28.59
N ASP A 258 -0.27 -15.28 -27.46
CA ASP A 258 -0.73 -16.41 -26.63
C ASP A 258 -2.14 -16.17 -26.08
N ILE A 259 -2.43 -14.96 -25.58
CA ILE A 259 -3.78 -14.59 -25.14
C ILE A 259 -4.78 -14.75 -26.28
N VAL A 260 -4.52 -14.18 -27.44
CA VAL A 260 -5.43 -14.28 -28.60
C VAL A 260 -5.61 -15.73 -29.04
N PHE A 261 -4.53 -16.51 -29.09
CA PHE A 261 -4.59 -17.92 -29.45
C PHE A 261 -5.53 -18.72 -28.52
N TRP A 262 -5.35 -18.58 -27.21
CA TRP A 262 -6.18 -19.32 -26.25
C TRP A 262 -7.64 -18.88 -26.26
N TYR A 263 -7.92 -17.57 -26.43
CA TYR A 263 -9.29 -17.11 -26.56
C TYR A 263 -9.99 -17.58 -27.82
N GLN A 264 -9.24 -17.82 -28.88
CA GLN A 264 -9.79 -18.41 -30.11
C GLN A 264 -9.98 -19.93 -30.05
N ASN A 265 -9.20 -20.64 -29.22
CA ASN A 265 -9.19 -22.11 -29.18
C ASN A 265 -9.76 -22.69 -27.88
N GLY A 266 -10.15 -21.84 -26.93
CA GLY A 266 -10.66 -22.22 -25.62
C GLY A 266 -9.56 -22.35 -24.57
N THR A 267 -9.79 -21.72 -23.40
CA THR A 267 -8.94 -21.83 -22.21
C THR A 267 -9.40 -22.97 -21.30
N ASP A 268 -8.62 -23.29 -20.27
CA ASP A 268 -8.97 -24.30 -19.26
C ASP A 268 -10.35 -24.09 -18.60
N PHE A 269 -10.83 -22.83 -18.56
CA PHE A 269 -12.14 -22.46 -17.96
C PHE A 269 -13.25 -22.33 -19.00
N HIS A 270 -13.07 -22.88 -20.19
CA HIS A 270 -14.02 -22.76 -21.33
C HIS A 270 -14.33 -21.29 -21.69
N ILE A 271 -13.33 -20.41 -21.50
CA ILE A 271 -13.39 -19.04 -21.99
C ILE A 271 -12.91 -19.09 -23.44
N GLU A 272 -13.81 -18.75 -24.36
CA GLU A 272 -13.53 -18.76 -25.80
C GLU A 272 -14.32 -17.66 -26.51
N MET A 273 -13.89 -17.27 -27.69
CA MET A 273 -14.64 -16.39 -28.57
C MET A 273 -15.76 -17.16 -29.27
N ASP A 274 -16.95 -16.56 -29.36
CA ASP A 274 -18.09 -17.07 -30.12
C ASP A 274 -17.85 -17.08 -31.65
#